data_7ee8eb85721ce754b2498f32cb653eb1
#
_entry.id   7ee8eb85721ce754b2498f32cb653eb1
#
_cell.length_a   1.000
_cell.length_b   1.000
_cell.length_c   1.000
_cell.angle_alpha   90.00
_cell.angle_beta   90.00
_cell.angle_gamma   90.00
#
_symmetry.space_group_name_H-M   'P 1'
#
loop_
_entity.id
_entity.type
_entity.pdbx_description
1 polymer ?
#
loop_
_entity_poly.entity_id
_entity_poly.type
_entity_poly.pdbx_seq_one_letter_code
_entity_poly.pdbx_strand_id
1 'polypeptide(L)'
;MKWLGLFGVGLTFAVYGQATFSVKVLTPETALKAAQAALESCRKRGFQATVAVVDRMGVVQVLLRDRFAGPHTTDMATAKAYTAASFRTNTTELAEATQPGRPASGIRHRPAIAAVGGGMVIEAGGSLLGAIGVSGAPGQREDDACAAAGIAAIREDIEL
;
A
#
# COMPACT_ATOMS: atom_id res chain seq x y z
N MET A 1 -29.53 27.91 -61.89
CA MET A 1 -29.18 27.85 -60.49
C MET A 1 -28.80 26.41 -60.14
N LYS A 2 -27.49 26.13 -59.94
CA LYS A 2 -26.95 24.78 -59.61
C LYS A 2 -26.71 24.75 -58.11
N TRP A 3 -27.40 23.86 -57.39
CA TRP A 3 -27.14 23.58 -56.00
C TRP A 3 -26.01 22.54 -55.89
N LEU A 4 -24.88 22.93 -55.35
CA LEU A 4 -23.83 22.01 -54.91
C LEU A 4 -24.18 21.49 -53.50
N GLY A 5 -24.51 20.21 -53.39
CA GLY A 5 -24.64 19.53 -52.10
C GLY A 5 -23.26 19.23 -51.54
N LEU A 6 -22.88 19.78 -50.38
CA LEU A 6 -21.72 19.39 -49.60
C LEU A 6 -22.04 18.06 -48.86
N PHE A 7 -21.43 16.96 -49.31
CA PHE A 7 -21.39 15.72 -48.57
C PHE A 7 -20.31 15.84 -47.47
N GLY A 8 -20.74 16.06 -46.22
CA GLY A 8 -19.85 15.97 -45.07
C GLY A 8 -19.50 14.51 -44.80
N VAL A 9 -18.25 14.13 -44.97
CA VAL A 9 -17.71 12.83 -44.56
C VAL A 9 -17.50 12.89 -43.06
N GLY A 10 -18.43 12.29 -42.31
CA GLY A 10 -18.28 12.08 -40.85
C GLY A 10 -17.20 11.03 -40.59
N LEU A 11 -16.05 11.45 -40.05
CA LEU A 11 -15.07 10.51 -39.49
C LEU A 11 -15.65 9.91 -38.19
N THR A 12 -16.08 8.67 -38.27
CA THR A 12 -16.38 7.87 -37.08
C THR A 12 -15.08 7.32 -36.50
N PHE A 13 -14.62 7.89 -35.38
CA PHE A 13 -13.53 7.29 -34.59
C PHE A 13 -14.08 6.05 -33.88
N ALA A 14 -13.66 4.87 -34.28
CA ALA A 14 -13.89 3.66 -33.53
C ALA A 14 -13.05 3.72 -32.27
N VAL A 15 -13.68 3.89 -31.11
CA VAL A 15 -13.03 3.74 -29.80
C VAL A 15 -12.84 2.23 -29.57
N TYR A 16 -11.65 1.74 -29.88
CA TYR A 16 -11.26 0.38 -29.50
C TYR A 16 -11.07 0.34 -28.00
N GLY A 17 -11.97 -0.31 -27.27
CA GLY A 17 -11.80 -0.61 -25.88
C GLY A 17 -10.54 -1.46 -25.66
N GLN A 18 -9.67 -1.05 -24.73
CA GLN A 18 -8.50 -1.85 -24.39
C GLN A 18 -8.94 -3.12 -23.68
N ALA A 19 -8.68 -4.28 -24.27
CA ALA A 19 -8.96 -5.60 -23.66
C ALA A 19 -7.93 -5.97 -22.58
N THR A 20 -6.81 -5.25 -22.50
CA THR A 20 -5.73 -5.45 -21.51
C THR A 20 -5.25 -4.12 -20.96
N PHE A 21 -4.64 -4.15 -19.78
CA PHE A 21 -4.01 -2.97 -19.16
C PHE A 21 -2.68 -3.35 -18.50
N SER A 22 -1.78 -2.39 -18.40
CA SER A 22 -0.51 -2.55 -17.67
C SER A 22 -0.63 -1.95 -16.29
N VAL A 23 0.02 -2.58 -15.32
CA VAL A 23 0.11 -2.08 -13.95
C VAL A 23 1.57 -1.92 -13.53
N LYS A 24 1.84 -0.85 -12.78
CA LYS A 24 3.13 -0.68 -12.13
C LYS A 24 3.09 -1.37 -10.77
N VAL A 25 4.15 -2.10 -10.44
CA VAL A 25 4.36 -2.74 -9.14
C VAL A 25 5.80 -2.53 -8.72
N LEU A 26 6.09 -2.66 -7.42
CA LEU A 26 7.46 -2.65 -6.93
C LEU A 26 8.21 -3.87 -7.45
N THR A 27 9.50 -3.71 -7.75
CA THR A 27 10.39 -4.86 -7.89
C THR A 27 10.67 -5.48 -6.52
N PRO A 28 11.00 -6.77 -6.43
CA PRO A 28 11.39 -7.40 -5.16
C PRO A 28 12.57 -6.69 -4.48
N GLU A 29 13.51 -6.16 -5.25
CA GLU A 29 14.67 -5.42 -4.76
C GLU A 29 14.26 -4.11 -4.08
N THR A 30 13.36 -3.35 -4.70
CA THR A 30 12.83 -2.10 -4.13
C THR A 30 11.98 -2.39 -2.90
N ALA A 31 11.17 -3.44 -2.92
CA ALA A 31 10.39 -3.89 -1.76
C ALA A 31 11.31 -4.30 -0.60
N LEU A 32 12.42 -5.00 -0.88
CA LEU A 32 13.42 -5.38 0.12
C LEU A 32 14.12 -4.15 0.71
N LYS A 33 14.50 -3.18 -0.12
CA LYS A 33 15.11 -1.91 0.34
C LYS A 33 14.18 -1.18 1.31
N ALA A 34 12.89 -1.07 0.98
CA ALA A 34 11.90 -0.45 1.86
C ALA A 34 11.76 -1.22 3.20
N ALA A 35 11.66 -2.55 3.14
CA ALA A 35 11.53 -3.39 4.32
C ALA A 35 12.75 -3.28 5.25
N GLN A 36 13.96 -3.29 4.69
CA GLN A 36 15.19 -3.15 5.45
C GLN A 36 15.30 -1.79 6.13
N ALA A 37 14.97 -0.70 5.43
CA ALA A 37 14.99 0.65 5.98
C ALA A 37 13.97 0.84 7.11
N ALA A 38 12.76 0.29 6.95
CA ALA A 38 11.74 0.30 8.01
C ALA A 38 12.21 -0.46 9.25
N LEU A 39 12.75 -1.67 9.06
CA LEU A 39 13.27 -2.48 10.16
C LEU A 39 14.42 -1.79 10.90
N GLU A 40 15.35 -1.19 10.16
CA GLU A 40 16.46 -0.43 10.73
C GLU A 40 15.97 0.81 11.50
N SER A 41 14.94 1.50 11.00
CA SER A 41 14.30 2.62 11.72
C SER A 41 13.73 2.17 13.05
N CYS A 42 13.03 1.02 13.10
CA CYS A 42 12.54 0.44 14.34
C CYS A 42 13.69 0.09 15.30
N ARG A 43 14.75 -0.55 14.81
CA ARG A 43 15.95 -0.90 15.62
C ARG A 43 16.61 0.32 16.26
N LYS A 44 16.79 1.41 15.49
CA LYS A 44 17.35 2.67 16.00
C LYS A 44 16.53 3.30 17.11
N ARG A 45 15.23 2.99 17.14
CA ARG A 45 14.30 3.40 18.20
C ARG A 45 14.22 2.39 19.36
N GLY A 46 14.99 1.31 19.30
CA GLY A 46 15.01 0.26 20.32
C GLY A 46 13.89 -0.77 20.20
N PHE A 47 13.20 -0.83 19.05
CA PHE A 47 12.08 -1.76 18.86
C PHE A 47 12.49 -2.97 18.03
N GLN A 48 11.91 -4.14 18.37
CA GLN A 48 12.04 -5.38 17.61
C GLN A 48 10.73 -5.63 16.87
N ALA A 49 10.74 -5.45 15.56
CA ALA A 49 9.53 -5.45 14.74
C ALA A 49 9.58 -6.48 13.61
N THR A 50 8.43 -6.72 13.02
CA THR A 50 8.28 -7.38 11.73
C THR A 50 7.81 -6.34 10.71
N VAL A 51 8.36 -6.42 9.52
CA VAL A 51 7.99 -5.59 8.37
C VAL A 51 7.55 -6.50 7.24
N ALA A 52 6.38 -6.23 6.67
CA ALA A 52 5.87 -6.86 5.45
C ALA A 52 5.73 -5.80 4.36
N VAL A 53 6.17 -6.12 3.13
CA VAL A 53 5.86 -5.34 1.93
C VAL A 53 5.03 -6.22 1.01
N VAL A 54 3.88 -5.70 0.58
CA VAL A 54 2.98 -6.37 -0.35
C VAL A 54 2.92 -5.60 -1.66
N ASP A 55 2.62 -6.30 -2.75
CA ASP A 55 2.31 -5.68 -4.03
C ASP A 55 0.93 -4.97 -3.98
N ARG A 56 0.55 -4.33 -5.08
CA ARG A 56 -0.73 -3.63 -5.18
C ARG A 56 -1.97 -4.53 -5.05
N MET A 57 -1.80 -5.86 -5.21
CA MET A 57 -2.85 -6.87 -5.05
C MET A 57 -2.91 -7.42 -3.62
N GLY A 58 -2.02 -6.96 -2.74
CA GLY A 58 -1.94 -7.40 -1.35
C GLY A 58 -1.15 -8.70 -1.15
N VAL A 59 -0.42 -9.16 -2.18
CA VAL A 59 0.41 -10.37 -2.08
C VAL A 59 1.78 -10.00 -1.53
N VAL A 60 2.25 -10.77 -0.53
CA VAL A 60 3.54 -10.52 0.14
C VAL A 60 4.69 -10.71 -0.84
N GLN A 61 5.51 -9.68 -1.00
CA GLN A 61 6.78 -9.72 -1.74
C GLN A 61 7.97 -9.91 -0.80
N VAL A 62 7.95 -9.26 0.36
CA VAL A 62 9.02 -9.33 1.37
C VAL A 62 8.42 -9.37 2.76
N LEU A 63 8.99 -10.23 3.60
CA LEU A 63 8.68 -10.30 5.03
C LEU A 63 9.99 -10.41 5.80
N LEU A 64 10.27 -9.43 6.66
CA LEU A 64 11.44 -9.40 7.52
C LEU A 64 10.99 -9.34 8.98
N ARG A 65 11.40 -10.32 9.77
CA ARG A 65 11.14 -10.36 11.20
C ARG A 65 12.43 -10.23 11.98
N ASP A 66 12.49 -9.29 12.91
CA ASP A 66 13.63 -9.18 13.82
C ASP A 66 13.64 -10.34 14.81
N ARG A 67 14.84 -10.66 15.33
CA ARG A 67 15.12 -11.87 16.12
C ARG A 67 14.23 -12.02 17.36
N PHE A 68 13.87 -10.91 18.00
CA PHE A 68 13.06 -10.88 19.22
C PHE A 68 11.66 -10.29 19.00
N ALA A 69 11.27 -9.99 17.77
CA ALA A 69 9.90 -9.59 17.48
C ALA A 69 8.93 -10.73 17.88
N GLY A 70 7.82 -10.39 18.49
CA GLY A 70 6.82 -11.37 18.94
C GLY A 70 6.29 -12.20 17.75
N PRO A 71 5.95 -13.49 17.94
CA PRO A 71 5.51 -14.35 16.84
C PRO A 71 4.24 -13.82 16.12
N HIS A 72 3.34 -13.16 16.85
CA HIS A 72 2.12 -12.54 16.30
C HIS A 72 2.41 -11.36 15.33
N THR A 73 3.60 -10.75 15.41
CA THR A 73 3.93 -9.58 14.60
C THR A 73 4.02 -9.90 13.12
N THR A 74 4.30 -11.15 12.76
CA THR A 74 4.37 -11.63 11.38
C THR A 74 3.02 -11.51 10.68
N ASP A 75 1.98 -12.07 11.30
CA ASP A 75 0.62 -12.01 10.77
C ASP A 75 0.08 -10.58 10.82
N MET A 76 0.37 -9.85 11.90
CA MET A 76 -0.10 -8.48 12.06
C MET A 76 0.53 -7.52 11.05
N ALA A 77 1.84 -7.59 10.79
CA ALA A 77 2.50 -6.76 9.77
C ALA A 77 1.95 -7.06 8.38
N THR A 78 1.74 -8.34 8.06
CA THR A 78 1.13 -8.77 6.80
C THR A 78 -0.31 -8.24 6.67
N ALA A 79 -1.13 -8.39 7.71
CA ALA A 79 -2.50 -7.90 7.71
C ALA A 79 -2.58 -6.38 7.58
N LYS A 80 -1.69 -5.62 8.23
CA LYS A 80 -1.60 -4.16 8.08
C LYS A 80 -1.24 -3.76 6.64
N ALA A 81 -0.22 -4.38 6.03
CA ALA A 81 0.15 -4.12 4.65
C ALA A 81 -0.98 -4.47 3.68
N TYR A 82 -1.58 -5.66 3.84
CA TYR A 82 -2.74 -6.10 3.05
C TYR A 82 -3.91 -5.11 3.17
N THR A 83 -4.21 -4.66 4.39
CA THR A 83 -5.30 -3.71 4.64
C THR A 83 -5.03 -2.38 3.95
N ALA A 84 -3.81 -1.85 4.06
CA ALA A 84 -3.45 -0.59 3.41
C ALA A 84 -3.58 -0.68 1.88
N ALA A 85 -3.08 -1.76 1.25
CA ALA A 85 -3.20 -1.99 -0.19
C ALA A 85 -4.67 -2.15 -0.63
N SER A 86 -5.47 -2.91 0.13
CA SER A 86 -6.86 -3.22 -0.21
C SER A 86 -7.79 -2.00 -0.14
N PHE A 87 -7.62 -1.18 0.89
CA PHE A 87 -8.44 0.03 1.10
C PHE A 87 -7.83 1.29 0.49
N ARG A 88 -6.60 1.21 -0.02
CA ARG A 88 -5.83 2.34 -0.59
C ARG A 88 -5.77 3.52 0.38
N THR A 89 -5.54 3.23 1.64
CA THR A 89 -5.44 4.20 2.72
C THR A 89 -4.52 3.68 3.82
N ASN A 90 -3.91 4.57 4.56
CA ASN A 90 -3.10 4.16 5.70
C ASN A 90 -4.00 3.57 6.80
N THR A 91 -3.50 2.55 7.47
CA THR A 91 -4.34 1.83 8.45
C THR A 91 -4.67 2.65 9.69
N THR A 92 -3.91 3.71 9.99
CA THR A 92 -4.25 4.69 11.04
C THR A 92 -5.52 5.47 10.68
N GLU A 93 -5.64 5.94 9.42
CA GLU A 93 -6.83 6.62 8.93
C GLU A 93 -8.04 5.67 8.90
N LEU A 94 -7.83 4.43 8.46
CA LEU A 94 -8.87 3.40 8.49
C LEU A 94 -9.31 3.08 9.92
N ALA A 95 -8.37 3.05 10.88
CA ALA A 95 -8.68 2.85 12.29
C ALA A 95 -9.61 3.93 12.83
N GLU A 96 -9.41 5.19 12.45
CA GLU A 96 -10.28 6.30 12.82
C GLU A 96 -11.65 6.22 12.15
N ALA A 97 -11.68 5.93 10.83
CA ALA A 97 -12.91 5.83 10.06
C ALA A 97 -13.83 4.67 10.50
N THR A 98 -13.24 3.64 11.13
CA THR A 98 -13.94 2.41 11.53
C THR A 98 -14.17 2.31 13.05
N GLN A 99 -14.03 3.39 13.82
CA GLN A 99 -14.32 3.39 15.26
C GLN A 99 -15.76 2.94 15.56
N PRO A 100 -16.02 2.38 16.73
CA PRO A 100 -17.38 2.05 17.16
C PRO A 100 -18.34 3.23 16.98
N GLY A 101 -19.52 2.97 16.43
CA GLY A 101 -20.51 4.00 16.12
C GLY A 101 -20.31 4.71 14.75
N ARG A 102 -19.21 4.47 14.04
CA ARG A 102 -19.04 4.93 12.66
C ARG A 102 -19.73 3.98 11.68
N PRO A 103 -20.22 4.46 10.53
CA PRO A 103 -20.89 3.61 9.52
C PRO A 103 -20.04 2.44 9.04
N ALA A 104 -18.73 2.63 8.98
CA ALA A 104 -17.76 1.62 8.52
C ALA A 104 -17.25 0.69 9.62
N SER A 105 -17.78 0.76 10.86
CA SER A 105 -17.26 0.00 12.00
C SER A 105 -17.25 -1.54 11.80
N GLY A 106 -18.17 -2.07 10.98
CA GLY A 106 -18.23 -3.50 10.65
C GLY A 106 -17.00 -4.04 9.92
N ILE A 107 -16.20 -3.17 9.28
CA ILE A 107 -14.97 -3.56 8.57
C ILE A 107 -13.97 -4.22 9.52
N ARG A 108 -13.89 -3.76 10.78
CA ARG A 108 -12.99 -4.30 11.81
C ARG A 108 -13.19 -5.79 12.11
N HIS A 109 -14.35 -6.31 11.81
CA HIS A 109 -14.72 -7.71 12.07
C HIS A 109 -14.45 -8.64 10.88
N ARG A 110 -13.91 -8.10 9.78
CA ARG A 110 -13.54 -8.92 8.62
C ARG A 110 -12.22 -9.63 8.87
N PRO A 111 -12.11 -10.94 8.55
CA PRO A 111 -10.83 -11.65 8.60
C PRO A 111 -9.76 -10.94 7.76
N ALA A 112 -8.52 -10.99 8.20
CA ALA A 112 -7.35 -10.41 7.57
C ALA A 112 -7.32 -8.86 7.53
N ILE A 113 -8.33 -8.15 8.01
CA ILE A 113 -8.32 -6.69 8.11
C ILE A 113 -7.74 -6.25 9.45
N ALA A 114 -6.67 -5.47 9.40
CA ALA A 114 -6.04 -4.85 10.58
C ALA A 114 -6.27 -3.33 10.55
N ALA A 115 -7.42 -2.88 11.08
CA ALA A 115 -7.71 -1.45 11.24
C ALA A 115 -6.97 -0.88 12.47
N VAL A 116 -5.64 -0.87 12.41
CA VAL A 116 -4.71 -0.41 13.45
C VAL A 116 -3.44 0.10 12.76
N GLY A 117 -2.91 1.24 13.20
CA GLY A 117 -1.77 1.90 12.55
C GLY A 117 -0.53 1.01 12.36
N GLY A 118 0.34 1.40 11.46
CA GLY A 118 1.53 0.68 11.02
C GLY A 118 1.45 0.14 9.58
N GLY A 119 0.30 0.24 8.91
CA GLY A 119 0.16 -0.07 7.50
C GLY A 119 0.09 1.21 6.66
N MET A 120 0.94 1.34 5.65
CA MET A 120 1.00 2.54 4.79
C MET A 120 1.04 2.15 3.32
N VAL A 121 0.33 2.91 2.50
CA VAL A 121 0.35 2.77 1.04
C VAL A 121 1.70 3.23 0.46
N ILE A 122 2.15 2.56 -0.59
CA ILE A 122 3.30 2.96 -1.40
C ILE A 122 2.76 3.38 -2.76
N GLU A 123 2.85 4.68 -3.05
CA GLU A 123 2.30 5.29 -4.25
C GLU A 123 3.35 6.16 -4.94
N ALA A 124 3.30 6.19 -6.27
CA ALA A 124 4.07 7.12 -7.09
C ALA A 124 3.34 7.43 -8.40
N GLY A 125 3.43 8.68 -8.86
CA GLY A 125 2.78 9.11 -10.10
C GLY A 125 1.27 8.85 -10.12
N GLY A 126 0.58 8.97 -8.98
CA GLY A 126 -0.86 8.70 -8.85
C GLY A 126 -1.26 7.22 -8.94
N SER A 127 -0.29 6.31 -8.89
CA SER A 127 -0.53 4.86 -8.93
C SER A 127 -0.15 4.19 -7.62
N LEU A 128 -1.03 3.31 -7.13
CA LEU A 128 -0.68 2.40 -6.04
C LEU A 128 0.32 1.36 -6.55
N LEU A 129 1.49 1.27 -5.95
CA LEU A 129 2.53 0.29 -6.27
C LEU A 129 2.51 -0.91 -5.34
N GLY A 130 2.06 -0.71 -4.10
CA GLY A 130 2.00 -1.70 -3.05
C GLY A 130 1.71 -1.05 -1.70
N ALA A 131 2.03 -1.76 -0.62
CA ALA A 131 1.95 -1.23 0.74
C ALA A 131 3.00 -1.88 1.65
N ILE A 132 3.31 -1.19 2.74
CA ILE A 132 4.20 -1.68 3.80
C ILE A 132 3.42 -1.77 5.10
N GLY A 133 3.67 -2.81 5.88
CA GLY A 133 3.10 -3.00 7.21
C GLY A 133 4.19 -3.28 8.24
N VAL A 134 4.11 -2.59 9.37
CA VAL A 134 5.04 -2.76 10.50
C VAL A 134 4.26 -3.14 11.74
N SER A 135 4.81 -4.07 12.51
CA SER A 135 4.25 -4.48 13.80
C SER A 135 5.35 -4.88 14.77
N GLY A 136 5.27 -4.42 16.01
CA GLY A 136 6.22 -4.77 17.07
C GLY A 136 6.69 -3.60 17.91
N ALA A 137 6.45 -2.36 17.50
CA ALA A 137 6.67 -1.21 18.35
C ALA A 137 5.56 -1.08 19.42
N PRO A 138 5.79 -0.29 20.50
CA PRO A 138 4.82 -0.18 21.61
C PRO A 138 3.48 0.42 21.22
N GLY A 139 3.44 1.19 20.11
CA GLY A 139 2.23 1.88 19.69
C GLY A 139 2.14 2.04 18.17
N GLN A 140 0.95 2.43 17.73
CA GLN A 140 0.64 2.60 16.31
C GLN A 140 1.51 3.67 15.65
N ARG A 141 1.79 4.78 16.35
CA ARG A 141 2.60 5.89 15.84
C ARG A 141 4.04 5.49 15.58
N GLU A 142 4.57 4.62 16.43
CA GLU A 142 5.93 4.10 16.31
C GLU A 142 6.03 3.14 15.12
N ASP A 143 5.03 2.27 14.93
CA ASP A 143 4.93 1.41 13.75
C ASP A 143 4.79 2.26 12.46
N ASP A 144 3.94 3.30 12.46
CA ASP A 144 3.79 4.24 11.34
C ASP A 144 5.12 4.94 11.01
N ALA A 145 5.85 5.37 12.03
CA ALA A 145 7.13 6.05 11.83
C ALA A 145 8.20 5.14 11.22
N CYS A 146 8.20 3.83 11.56
CA CYS A 146 9.07 2.86 10.91
C CYS A 146 8.64 2.62 9.45
N ALA A 147 7.33 2.46 9.19
CA ALA A 147 6.80 2.29 7.84
C ALA A 147 7.12 3.48 6.94
N ALA A 148 6.92 4.69 7.44
CA ALA A 148 7.25 5.94 6.73
C ALA A 148 8.74 6.03 6.36
N ALA A 149 9.64 5.58 7.24
CA ALA A 149 11.07 5.53 6.97
C ALA A 149 11.41 4.54 5.83
N GLY A 150 10.70 3.41 5.76
CA GLY A 150 10.83 2.46 4.67
C GLY A 150 10.43 3.07 3.33
N ILE A 151 9.28 3.75 3.29
CA ILE A 151 8.79 4.43 2.07
C ILE A 151 9.75 5.55 1.65
N ALA A 152 10.23 6.34 2.61
CA ALA A 152 11.16 7.43 2.33
C ALA A 152 12.46 6.94 1.67
N ALA A 153 12.94 5.74 2.05
CA ALA A 153 14.18 5.17 1.52
C ALA A 153 14.11 4.77 0.03
N ILE A 154 12.90 4.58 -0.50
CA ILE A 154 12.69 4.18 -1.91
C ILE A 154 12.08 5.30 -2.75
N ARG A 155 11.87 6.49 -2.19
CA ARG A 155 11.17 7.58 -2.88
C ARG A 155 11.79 7.90 -4.23
N GLU A 156 13.10 8.09 -4.28
CA GLU A 156 13.83 8.41 -5.51
C GLU A 156 13.77 7.27 -6.55
N ASP A 157 13.64 6.02 -6.11
CA ASP A 157 13.57 4.86 -7.01
C ASP A 157 12.21 4.74 -7.71
N ILE A 158 11.15 5.30 -7.11
CA ILE A 158 9.76 5.15 -7.60
C ILE A 158 9.17 6.42 -8.22
N GLU A 159 9.79 7.59 -8.02
CA GLU A 159 9.37 8.88 -8.61
C GLU A 159 10.01 9.09 -10.01
N LEU A 160 9.82 8.15 -10.93
CA LEU A 160 10.30 8.23 -12.33
C LEU A 160 9.18 8.65 -13.29
#